data_6f5c3619e5929b57c6ab5c304525ace5
#
_entry.id   6f5c3619e5929b57c6ab5c304525ace5
#
_cell.length_a   1.000
_cell.length_b   1.000
_cell.length_c   1.000
_cell.angle_alpha   90.00
_cell.angle_beta   90.00
_cell.angle_gamma   90.00
#
_symmetry.space_group_name_H-M   'P 1'
#
loop_
_entity.id
_entity.type
_entity.pdbx_description
1 polymer ?
#
loop_
_entity_poly.entity_id
_entity_poly.type
_entity_poly.pdbx_seq_one_letter_code
_entity_poly.pdbx_strand_id
1 'polypeptide(L)'
;GECMAQPDFAEALLIACHRYGLTTAIETTAFADRAVVERLIPHVDYVLMDIKHMDPDKHRAFTGQSNEQILSNALWIAEHAASLTIRVPTIPTFNATEEEITAIARFAASLPGVRALHLLPYHRLGQDKYAGIGREYTLASLTPPTNEQMAALKAAAEAVSHLHVQIGG
;
A
#
# COMPACT_ATOMS: atom_id res chain seq x y z
N GLY A 1 10.05 7.04 3.35
CA GLY A 1 8.96 7.89 3.82
C GLY A 1 7.92 8.10 2.75
N GLU A 2 6.83 8.77 3.08
CA GLU A 2 5.77 9.10 2.13
C GLU A 2 6.23 10.20 1.16
N CYS A 3 6.34 9.90 -0.13
CA CYS A 3 6.80 10.85 -1.15
C CYS A 3 5.83 12.04 -1.32
N MET A 4 4.55 11.81 -1.11
CA MET A 4 3.51 12.85 -1.21
C MET A 4 3.57 13.89 -0.07
N ALA A 5 4.37 13.65 0.98
CA ALA A 5 4.62 14.63 2.03
C ALA A 5 5.55 15.78 1.58
N GLN A 6 6.27 15.60 0.46
CA GLN A 6 7.14 16.61 -0.14
C GLN A 6 6.86 16.72 -1.66
N PRO A 7 5.67 17.20 -2.05
CA PRO A 7 5.19 17.09 -3.42
C PRO A 7 6.05 17.84 -4.44
N ASP A 8 6.59 19.01 -4.08
CA ASP A 8 7.43 19.81 -4.99
C ASP A 8 8.73 19.09 -5.35
N PHE A 9 9.37 18.47 -4.34
CA PHE A 9 10.57 17.70 -4.56
C PHE A 9 10.28 16.41 -5.35
N ALA A 10 9.22 15.69 -4.97
CA ALA A 10 8.83 14.45 -5.63
C ALA A 10 8.53 14.68 -7.12
N GLU A 11 7.75 15.70 -7.46
CA GLU A 11 7.45 16.06 -8.85
C GLU A 11 8.71 16.41 -9.64
N ALA A 12 9.54 17.28 -9.08
CA ALA A 12 10.78 17.69 -9.75
C ALA A 12 11.70 16.49 -10.03
N LEU A 13 11.77 15.53 -9.08
CA LEU A 13 12.57 14.31 -9.23
C LEU A 13 11.99 13.39 -10.32
N LEU A 14 10.66 13.14 -10.29
CA LEU A 14 9.98 12.30 -11.28
C LEU A 14 10.15 12.86 -12.69
N ILE A 15 9.95 14.17 -12.88
CA ILE A 15 10.16 14.84 -14.17
C ILE A 15 11.64 14.72 -14.61
N ALA A 16 12.57 14.88 -13.70
CA ALA A 16 13.99 14.73 -14.02
C ALA A 16 14.32 13.29 -14.46
N CYS A 17 13.78 12.27 -13.77
CA CYS A 17 13.96 10.87 -14.16
C CYS A 17 13.50 10.63 -15.61
N HIS A 18 12.32 11.10 -15.99
CA HIS A 18 11.80 10.96 -17.35
C HIS A 18 12.67 11.68 -18.39
N ARG A 19 13.21 12.87 -18.06
CA ARG A 19 14.15 13.57 -18.96
C ARG A 19 15.43 12.78 -19.24
N TYR A 20 15.85 11.93 -18.31
CA TYR A 20 16.99 11.03 -18.48
C TYR A 20 16.60 9.65 -19.02
N GLY A 21 15.34 9.44 -19.43
CA GLY A 21 14.85 8.18 -19.99
C GLY A 21 14.71 7.06 -18.94
N LEU A 22 14.60 7.41 -17.66
CA LEU A 22 14.38 6.46 -16.57
C LEU A 22 12.89 6.24 -16.35
N THR A 23 12.51 4.99 -16.11
CA THR A 23 11.18 4.65 -15.61
C THR A 23 11.09 4.97 -14.12
N THR A 24 9.88 5.34 -13.66
CA THR A 24 9.62 5.78 -12.31
C THR A 24 8.67 4.85 -11.60
N ALA A 25 8.94 4.57 -10.32
CA ALA A 25 8.03 3.85 -9.44
C ALA A 25 7.93 4.58 -8.09
N ILE A 26 6.74 4.64 -7.52
CA ILE A 26 6.54 5.14 -6.16
C ILE A 26 5.87 4.11 -5.28
N GLU A 27 6.26 4.11 -4.01
CA GLU A 27 5.55 3.43 -2.94
C GLU A 27 4.82 4.48 -2.11
N THR A 28 3.51 4.33 -1.94
CA THR A 28 2.69 5.34 -1.26
C THR A 28 1.48 4.73 -0.57
N THR A 29 1.01 5.39 0.49
CA THR A 29 -0.32 5.14 1.05
C THR A 29 -1.39 5.96 0.34
N ALA A 30 -0.99 6.94 -0.47
CA ALA A 30 -1.85 7.98 -1.06
C ALA A 30 -2.68 8.75 -0.01
N PHE A 31 -2.22 8.81 1.25
CA PHE A 31 -2.78 9.68 2.27
C PHE A 31 -2.27 11.11 2.05
N ALA A 32 -2.87 11.77 1.08
CA ALA A 32 -2.52 13.13 0.64
C ALA A 32 -3.74 13.83 0.06
N ASP A 33 -3.71 15.15 0.02
CA ASP A 33 -4.75 15.92 -0.66
C ASP A 33 -4.85 15.50 -2.12
N ARG A 34 -6.06 15.45 -2.65
CA ARG A 34 -6.35 15.06 -4.03
C ARG A 34 -5.49 15.83 -5.03
N ALA A 35 -5.31 17.14 -4.84
CA ALA A 35 -4.50 17.98 -5.71
C ALA A 35 -3.02 17.52 -5.78
N VAL A 36 -2.48 16.99 -4.68
CA VAL A 36 -1.12 16.41 -4.67
C VAL A 36 -1.09 15.12 -5.48
N VAL A 37 -2.07 14.25 -5.32
CA VAL A 37 -2.19 13.00 -6.08
C VAL A 37 -2.29 13.29 -7.58
N GLU A 38 -3.19 14.20 -7.98
CA GLU A 38 -3.41 14.62 -9.37
C GLU A 38 -2.16 15.21 -10.02
N ARG A 39 -1.33 15.87 -9.22
CA ARG A 39 -0.08 16.47 -9.67
C ARG A 39 1.03 15.45 -9.89
N LEU A 40 1.16 14.46 -9.00
CA LEU A 40 2.29 13.52 -9.04
C LEU A 40 2.05 12.31 -9.96
N ILE A 41 0.85 11.72 -9.94
CA ILE A 41 0.54 10.48 -10.64
C ILE A 41 0.85 10.51 -12.15
N PRO A 42 0.62 11.62 -12.90
CA PRO A 42 0.97 11.69 -14.32
C PRO A 42 2.48 11.52 -14.64
N HIS A 43 3.33 11.63 -13.62
CA HIS A 43 4.78 11.46 -13.73
C HIS A 43 5.28 10.11 -13.20
N VAL A 44 4.38 9.14 -13.00
CA VAL A 44 4.72 7.84 -12.40
C VAL A 44 4.33 6.71 -13.33
N ASP A 45 5.29 5.85 -13.68
CA ASP A 45 5.03 4.67 -14.51
C ASP A 45 4.42 3.52 -13.68
N TYR A 46 4.85 3.33 -12.44
CA TYR A 46 4.38 2.26 -11.56
C TYR A 46 4.02 2.80 -10.18
N VAL A 47 2.75 2.69 -9.81
CA VAL A 47 2.26 3.01 -8.46
C VAL A 47 2.11 1.73 -7.65
N LEU A 48 2.83 1.64 -6.53
CA LEU A 48 2.73 0.57 -5.54
C LEU A 48 2.01 1.15 -4.31
N MET A 49 0.72 0.86 -4.19
CA MET A 49 -0.12 1.53 -3.19
C MET A 49 -0.49 0.60 -2.04
N ASP A 50 -0.20 1.05 -0.82
CA ASP A 50 -0.52 0.32 0.40
C ASP A 50 -1.97 0.55 0.84
N ILE A 51 -2.76 -0.52 0.95
CA ILE A 51 -4.05 -0.55 1.65
C ILE A 51 -3.90 -1.45 2.88
N LYS A 52 -4.13 -0.89 4.06
CA LYS A 52 -3.83 -1.58 5.32
C LYS A 52 -5.05 -2.18 6.00
N HIS A 53 -6.22 -1.57 5.84
CA HIS A 53 -7.49 -2.05 6.40
C HIS A 53 -8.67 -1.41 5.68
N MET A 54 -9.81 -2.12 5.54
CA MET A 54 -11.02 -1.57 4.94
C MET A 54 -11.90 -0.85 5.96
N ASP A 55 -11.89 -1.26 7.22
CA ASP A 55 -12.62 -0.59 8.30
C ASP A 55 -11.90 0.70 8.72
N PRO A 56 -12.56 1.89 8.62
CA PRO A 56 -11.92 3.18 8.91
C PRO A 56 -11.56 3.37 10.39
N ASP A 57 -12.32 2.76 11.31
CA ASP A 57 -12.06 2.91 12.74
C ASP A 57 -10.91 2.02 13.19
N LYS A 58 -10.83 0.79 12.69
CA LYS A 58 -9.66 -0.09 12.93
C LYS A 58 -8.40 0.51 12.29
N HIS A 59 -8.50 1.05 11.07
CA HIS A 59 -7.39 1.74 10.42
C HIS A 59 -6.91 2.92 11.27
N ARG A 60 -7.84 3.76 11.76
CA ARG A 60 -7.52 4.92 12.62
C ARG A 60 -6.90 4.50 13.95
N ALA A 61 -7.43 3.45 14.58
CA ALA A 61 -6.91 2.95 15.85
C ALA A 61 -5.46 2.46 15.74
N PHE A 62 -5.08 1.88 14.59
CA PHE A 62 -3.76 1.31 14.38
C PHE A 62 -2.75 2.32 13.79
N THR A 63 -3.20 3.17 12.85
CA THR A 63 -2.31 4.09 12.10
C THR A 63 -2.41 5.55 12.55
N GLY A 64 -3.44 5.90 13.33
CA GLY A 64 -3.75 7.27 13.72
C GLY A 64 -4.61 8.04 12.73
N GLN A 65 -4.92 7.48 11.54
CA GLN A 65 -5.70 8.14 10.50
C GLN A 65 -6.79 7.22 9.92
N SER A 66 -7.91 7.83 9.45
CA SER A 66 -8.93 7.10 8.68
C SER A 66 -8.38 6.70 7.31
N ASN A 67 -8.92 5.62 6.74
CA ASN A 67 -8.60 5.18 5.38
C ASN A 67 -9.47 5.81 4.28
N GLU A 68 -10.47 6.62 4.62
CA GLU A 68 -11.44 7.15 3.65
C GLU A 68 -10.77 7.93 2.51
N GLN A 69 -9.82 8.80 2.84
CA GLN A 69 -9.04 9.55 1.86
C GLN A 69 -8.17 8.62 0.99
N ILE A 70 -7.57 7.60 1.61
CA ILE A 70 -6.75 6.58 0.93
C ILE A 70 -7.58 5.85 -0.12
N LEU A 71 -8.76 5.33 0.27
CA LEU A 71 -9.64 4.57 -0.63
C LEU A 71 -10.22 5.46 -1.74
N SER A 72 -10.57 6.71 -1.42
CA SER A 72 -10.98 7.69 -2.42
C SER A 72 -9.86 7.98 -3.43
N ASN A 73 -8.62 8.14 -2.98
CA ASN A 73 -7.48 8.35 -3.85
C ASN A 73 -7.14 7.10 -4.68
N ALA A 74 -7.32 5.89 -4.12
CA ALA A 74 -7.13 4.64 -4.86
C ALA A 74 -8.02 4.55 -6.10
N LEU A 75 -9.29 4.94 -5.99
CA LEU A 75 -10.23 4.99 -7.13
C LEU A 75 -9.72 5.92 -8.22
N TRP A 76 -9.33 7.12 -7.86
CA TRP A 76 -8.82 8.10 -8.83
C TRP A 76 -7.50 7.65 -9.47
N ILE A 77 -6.57 7.12 -8.67
CA ILE A 77 -5.28 6.60 -9.16
C ILE A 77 -5.51 5.45 -10.15
N ALA A 78 -6.45 4.54 -9.86
CA ALA A 78 -6.76 3.43 -10.74
C ALA A 78 -7.27 3.86 -12.13
N GLU A 79 -7.94 5.02 -12.22
CA GLU A 79 -8.44 5.60 -13.47
C GLU A 79 -7.37 6.38 -14.25
N HIS A 80 -6.30 6.85 -13.60
CA HIS A 80 -5.36 7.81 -14.18
C HIS A 80 -3.90 7.33 -14.23
N ALA A 81 -3.51 6.36 -13.39
CA ALA A 81 -2.14 5.84 -13.39
C ALA A 81 -1.89 4.88 -14.56
N ALA A 82 -0.67 4.89 -15.09
CA ALA A 82 -0.24 3.94 -16.11
C ALA A 82 -0.26 2.48 -15.60
N SER A 83 0.12 2.27 -14.33
CA SER A 83 0.07 0.97 -13.66
C SER A 83 -0.16 1.16 -12.17
N LEU A 84 -1.10 0.39 -11.61
CA LEU A 84 -1.38 0.37 -10.16
C LEU A 84 -1.33 -1.08 -9.65
N THR A 85 -0.50 -1.30 -8.64
CA THR A 85 -0.46 -2.54 -7.85
C THR A 85 -0.87 -2.22 -6.42
N ILE A 86 -1.83 -2.96 -5.89
CA ILE A 86 -2.22 -2.84 -4.48
C ILE A 86 -1.32 -3.75 -3.64
N ARG A 87 -0.82 -3.21 -2.54
CA ARG A 87 -0.02 -3.94 -1.55
C ARG A 87 -0.70 -3.92 -0.19
N VAL A 88 -0.56 -5.02 0.52
CA VAL A 88 -1.10 -5.15 1.88
C VAL A 88 0.03 -5.54 2.82
N PRO A 89 0.60 -4.58 3.58
CA PRO A 89 1.44 -4.92 4.72
C PRO A 89 0.63 -5.79 5.70
N THR A 90 0.92 -7.09 5.71
CA THR A 90 0.12 -8.11 6.42
C THR A 90 0.65 -8.26 7.84
N ILE A 91 -0.03 -7.60 8.79
CA ILE A 91 0.42 -7.46 10.18
C ILE A 91 -0.45 -8.33 11.08
N PRO A 92 0.12 -9.30 11.82
CA PRO A 92 -0.60 -10.07 12.83
C PRO A 92 -1.32 -9.15 13.83
N THR A 93 -2.49 -9.56 14.30
CA THR A 93 -3.36 -8.80 15.23
C THR A 93 -4.03 -7.55 14.64
N PHE A 94 -3.70 -7.16 13.41
CA PHE A 94 -4.33 -6.02 12.76
C PHE A 94 -5.15 -6.42 11.53
N ASN A 95 -4.50 -6.92 10.48
CA ASN A 95 -5.16 -7.22 9.21
C ASN A 95 -4.84 -8.61 8.64
N ALA A 96 -4.03 -9.42 9.32
CA ALA A 96 -3.68 -10.77 8.88
C ALA A 96 -4.81 -11.78 9.14
N THR A 97 -6.02 -11.50 8.65
CA THR A 97 -7.20 -12.37 8.74
C THR A 97 -7.79 -12.60 7.35
N GLU A 98 -8.41 -13.75 7.12
CA GLU A 98 -9.07 -14.06 5.84
C GLU A 98 -10.18 -13.05 5.53
N GLU A 99 -10.95 -12.62 6.54
CA GLU A 99 -12.00 -11.62 6.40
C GLU A 99 -11.47 -10.31 5.84
N GLU A 100 -10.41 -9.77 6.44
CA GLU A 100 -9.86 -8.48 6.02
C GLU A 100 -9.15 -8.58 4.66
N ILE A 101 -8.36 -9.64 4.44
CA ILE A 101 -7.67 -9.84 3.17
C ILE A 101 -8.66 -10.02 2.02
N THR A 102 -9.77 -10.74 2.24
CA THR A 102 -10.82 -10.87 1.20
C THR A 102 -11.55 -9.56 0.96
N ALA A 103 -11.78 -8.74 1.99
CA ALA A 103 -12.37 -7.41 1.83
C ALA A 103 -11.47 -6.49 0.99
N ILE A 104 -10.17 -6.46 1.29
CA ILE A 104 -9.19 -5.70 0.50
C ILE A 104 -9.09 -6.24 -0.94
N ALA A 105 -9.06 -7.57 -1.13
CA ALA A 105 -8.98 -8.18 -2.45
C ALA A 105 -10.20 -7.84 -3.33
N ARG A 106 -11.41 -7.84 -2.77
CA ARG A 106 -12.63 -7.42 -3.48
C ARG A 106 -12.57 -5.93 -3.86
N PHE A 107 -12.13 -5.07 -2.95
CA PHE A 107 -11.94 -3.65 -3.25
C PHE A 107 -10.91 -3.46 -4.36
N ALA A 108 -9.73 -4.08 -4.25
CA ALA A 108 -8.68 -4.00 -5.26
C ALA A 108 -9.15 -4.51 -6.64
N ALA A 109 -9.94 -5.61 -6.66
CA ALA A 109 -10.51 -6.16 -7.88
C ALA A 109 -11.60 -5.26 -8.51
N SER A 110 -12.22 -4.39 -7.74
CA SER A 110 -13.19 -3.40 -8.24
C SER A 110 -12.54 -2.17 -8.88
N LEU A 111 -11.24 -1.96 -8.65
CA LEU A 111 -10.50 -0.84 -9.19
C LEU A 111 -10.16 -1.08 -10.68
N PRO A 112 -10.45 -0.12 -11.58
CA PRO A 112 -10.16 -0.28 -12.99
C PRO A 112 -8.66 -0.47 -13.25
N GLY A 113 -8.31 -1.44 -14.09
CA GLY A 113 -6.93 -1.69 -14.51
C GLY A 113 -6.03 -2.41 -13.50
N VAL A 114 -6.45 -2.56 -12.24
CA VAL A 114 -5.68 -3.30 -11.23
C VAL A 114 -5.69 -4.80 -11.54
N ARG A 115 -4.50 -5.40 -11.57
CA ARG A 115 -4.31 -6.83 -11.91
C ARG A 115 -3.53 -7.61 -10.87
N ALA A 116 -2.86 -6.92 -9.94
CA ALA A 116 -1.99 -7.53 -8.94
C ALA A 116 -2.30 -7.05 -7.53
N LEU A 117 -2.21 -7.98 -6.58
CA LEU A 117 -2.29 -7.75 -5.15
C LEU A 117 -1.09 -8.41 -4.48
N HIS A 118 -0.28 -7.64 -3.78
CA HIS A 118 0.89 -8.15 -3.06
C HIS A 118 0.60 -8.19 -1.57
N LEU A 119 0.71 -9.37 -0.95
CA LEU A 119 0.65 -9.54 0.49
C LEU A 119 2.08 -9.49 1.04
N LEU A 120 2.41 -8.42 1.76
CA LEU A 120 3.74 -8.19 2.30
C LEU A 120 3.80 -8.72 3.74
N PRO A 121 4.45 -9.87 4.00
CA PRO A 121 4.55 -10.40 5.36
C PRO A 121 5.22 -9.41 6.29
N TYR A 122 4.64 -9.21 7.48
CA TYR A 122 5.25 -8.40 8.51
C TYR A 122 6.67 -8.89 8.82
N HIS A 123 7.61 -7.97 8.92
CA HIS A 123 8.99 -8.20 9.34
C HIS A 123 9.49 -7.07 10.24
N ARG A 124 10.55 -7.31 11.01
CA ARG A 124 11.09 -6.34 11.99
C ARG A 124 12.18 -5.42 11.43
N LEU A 125 12.44 -5.41 10.13
CA LEU A 125 13.52 -4.61 9.51
C LEU A 125 13.36 -3.09 9.69
N GLY A 126 12.14 -2.61 10.03
CA GLY A 126 11.89 -1.22 10.34
C GLY A 126 12.29 -0.78 11.76
N GLN A 127 12.61 -1.70 12.67
CA GLN A 127 12.83 -1.40 14.09
C GLN A 127 13.96 -0.37 14.31
N ASP A 128 15.07 -0.51 13.59
CA ASP A 128 16.22 0.38 13.73
C ASP A 128 15.89 1.83 13.28
N LYS A 129 14.94 1.99 12.34
CA LYS A 129 14.49 3.32 11.90
C LYS A 129 13.74 4.05 13.02
N TYR A 130 12.97 3.33 13.84
CA TYR A 130 12.27 3.92 14.98
C TYR A 130 13.26 4.39 16.05
N ALA A 131 14.27 3.58 16.36
CA ALA A 131 15.34 3.97 17.26
C ALA A 131 16.08 5.23 16.76
N GLY A 132 16.36 5.31 15.46
CA GLY A 132 17.03 6.45 14.83
C GLY A 132 16.26 7.78 14.91
N ILE A 133 14.94 7.74 15.12
CA ILE A 133 14.09 8.92 15.31
C ILE A 133 13.58 9.08 16.76
N GLY A 134 14.15 8.32 17.69
CA GLY A 134 13.82 8.38 19.13
C GLY A 134 12.39 7.91 19.46
N ARG A 135 11.81 7.01 18.65
CA ARG A 135 10.48 6.45 18.88
C ARG A 135 10.56 5.00 19.30
N GLU A 136 9.64 4.59 20.18
CA GLU A 136 9.48 3.17 20.55
C GLU A 136 8.80 2.40 19.41
N TYR A 137 9.33 1.20 19.12
CA TYR A 137 8.73 0.28 18.16
C TYR A 137 7.75 -0.65 18.86
N THR A 138 6.48 -0.29 18.86
CA THR A 138 5.40 -0.99 19.59
C THR A 138 5.10 -2.41 19.08
N LEU A 139 5.54 -2.76 17.87
CA LEU A 139 5.28 -4.06 17.25
C LEU A 139 6.41 -5.08 17.47
N ALA A 140 7.42 -4.77 18.30
CA ALA A 140 8.60 -5.62 18.51
C ALA A 140 8.27 -7.04 18.99
N SER A 141 7.17 -7.21 19.75
CA SER A 141 6.71 -8.50 20.28
C SER A 141 5.94 -9.35 19.27
N LEU A 142 5.51 -8.80 18.13
CA LEU A 142 4.74 -9.56 17.15
C LEU A 142 5.64 -10.59 16.45
N THR A 143 5.13 -11.82 16.34
CA THR A 143 5.74 -12.87 15.53
C THR A 143 5.29 -12.70 14.08
N PRO A 144 6.20 -12.68 13.10
CA PRO A 144 5.83 -12.69 11.69
C PRO A 144 4.90 -13.86 11.34
N PRO A 145 3.97 -13.68 10.38
CA PRO A 145 3.11 -14.77 9.93
C PRO A 145 3.96 -15.89 9.31
N THR A 146 3.55 -17.14 9.51
CA THR A 146 4.22 -18.30 8.88
C THR A 146 3.92 -18.35 7.37
N ASN A 147 4.71 -19.15 6.64
CA ASN A 147 4.46 -19.37 5.21
C ASN A 147 3.08 -19.99 4.96
N GLU A 148 2.63 -20.90 5.84
CA GLU A 148 1.33 -21.55 5.76
C GLU A 148 0.20 -20.53 5.98
N GLN A 149 0.35 -19.63 6.94
CA GLN A 149 -0.62 -18.55 7.18
C GLN A 149 -0.70 -17.62 5.97
N MET A 150 0.45 -17.21 5.42
CA MET A 150 0.48 -16.35 4.23
C MET A 150 -0.11 -17.06 3.00
N ALA A 151 0.13 -18.36 2.84
CA ALA A 151 -0.46 -19.15 1.76
C ALA A 151 -1.98 -19.26 1.88
N ALA A 152 -2.52 -19.42 3.09
CA ALA A 152 -3.96 -19.42 3.34
C ALA A 152 -4.60 -18.07 3.00
N LEU A 153 -3.97 -16.94 3.43
CA LEU A 153 -4.45 -15.59 3.10
C LEU A 153 -4.40 -15.31 1.60
N LYS A 154 -3.35 -15.77 0.91
CA LYS A 154 -3.27 -15.70 -0.55
C LYS A 154 -4.42 -16.47 -1.20
N ALA A 155 -4.65 -17.72 -0.82
CA ALA A 155 -5.73 -18.53 -1.36
C ALA A 155 -7.11 -17.90 -1.13
N ALA A 156 -7.34 -17.29 0.04
CA ALA A 156 -8.56 -16.55 0.36
C ALA A 156 -8.76 -15.34 -0.58
N ALA A 157 -7.71 -14.57 -0.85
CA ALA A 157 -7.77 -13.45 -1.79
C ALA A 157 -8.06 -13.90 -3.23
N GLU A 158 -7.40 -14.98 -3.70
CA GLU A 158 -7.58 -15.55 -5.03
C GLU A 158 -8.99 -16.11 -5.23
N ALA A 159 -9.60 -16.66 -4.17
CA ALA A 159 -10.97 -17.21 -4.23
C ALA A 159 -12.05 -16.14 -4.49
N VAL A 160 -11.79 -14.86 -4.18
CA VAL A 160 -12.77 -13.76 -4.26
C VAL A 160 -12.43 -12.70 -5.30
N SER A 161 -11.30 -12.83 -5.98
CA SER A 161 -10.83 -11.84 -6.95
C SER A 161 -10.19 -12.52 -8.17
N HIS A 162 -10.09 -11.76 -9.27
CA HIS A 162 -9.38 -12.19 -10.48
C HIS A 162 -7.91 -11.72 -10.47
N LEU A 163 -7.45 -11.19 -9.38
CA LEU A 163 -6.11 -10.61 -9.25
C LEU A 163 -5.03 -11.70 -9.19
N HIS A 164 -3.89 -11.40 -9.77
CA HIS A 164 -2.67 -12.16 -9.48
C HIS A 164 -2.19 -11.81 -8.06
N VAL A 165 -2.30 -12.77 -7.14
CA VAL A 165 -1.90 -12.55 -5.74
C VAL A 165 -0.50 -13.09 -5.51
N GLN A 166 0.41 -12.22 -5.02
CA GLN A 166 1.79 -12.55 -4.72
C GLN A 166 2.07 -12.38 -3.22
N ILE A 167 2.91 -13.24 -2.65
CA ILE A 167 3.48 -13.06 -1.31
C ILE A 167 4.87 -12.45 -1.48
N GLY A 168 5.08 -11.29 -0.83
CA GLY A 168 6.26 -10.46 -1.04
C GLY A 168 6.06 -9.42 -2.15
N GLY A 169 7.04 -8.53 -2.31
CA GLY A 169 7.05 -7.46 -3.30
C GLY A 169 8.19 -7.60 -4.28
#